data_f27b42de0c2518aa0b88da0c09742c67
#
_entry.id   f27b42de0c2518aa0b88da0c09742c67
#
_cell.length_a   1.000
_cell.length_b   1.000
_cell.length_c   1.000
_cell.angle_alpha   90.00
_cell.angle_beta   90.00
_cell.angle_gamma   90.00
#
_symmetry.space_group_name_H-M   'P 1'
#
loop_
_entity.id
_entity.type
_entity.pdbx_description
1 polymer ?
#
loop_
_entity_poly.entity_id
_entity_poly.type
_entity_poly.pdbx_seq_one_letter_code
_entity_poly.pdbx_strand_id
1 'polypeptide(L)'
;MTEETNNEQVTPVVEQAVPSIDISGACVLVKFSQGSYNGKKLDREQTDRLNALNNAEDGAAEVRKDIMDTSPPYIAINSLIQATGAKVRSLTLPTETRGVHNCPNANLDKLQELFSEAEPQYWELVDQIVADYDETKIRAQQKLGGLFRDADFDDVSKVRSKYHFDYTYTPYPSIDNFFLDVANRQHQAIMENFKENVKKDNERTELYLLDKLKKLLIPITQLPNKQRLSDSLIENAQEFVEQLSTLNVTNNPEIEKARKMLDTVLR
;
A
#
# COMPACT_ATOMS: atom_id res chain seq x y z
N MET A 1 -36.12 62.65 -16.08
CA MET A 1 -34.84 61.93 -15.86
C MET A 1 -35.19 60.67 -15.07
N THR A 2 -35.41 59.61 -15.78
CA THR A 2 -35.79 58.28 -15.24
C THR A 2 -34.55 57.40 -15.34
N GLU A 3 -34.01 57.00 -14.17
CA GLU A 3 -32.93 56.04 -14.09
C GLU A 3 -33.48 54.63 -14.27
N GLU A 4 -33.07 53.95 -15.35
CA GLU A 4 -33.28 52.53 -15.56
C GLU A 4 -32.28 51.72 -14.75
N THR A 5 -32.72 51.06 -13.70
CA THR A 5 -31.96 50.05 -12.97
C THR A 5 -31.94 48.75 -13.75
N ASN A 6 -30.80 48.43 -14.31
CA ASN A 6 -30.51 47.19 -15.02
C ASN A 6 -30.36 46.05 -13.96
N ASN A 7 -31.35 45.17 -13.92
CA ASN A 7 -31.41 44.02 -13.04
C ASN A 7 -30.83 42.82 -13.80
N GLU A 8 -29.50 42.63 -13.72
CA GLU A 8 -28.86 41.39 -14.21
C GLU A 8 -29.30 40.22 -13.36
N GLN A 9 -30.19 39.40 -13.92
CA GLN A 9 -30.56 38.10 -13.40
C GLN A 9 -29.33 37.17 -13.51
N VAL A 10 -28.64 36.95 -12.39
CA VAL A 10 -27.66 35.89 -12.25
C VAL A 10 -28.42 34.57 -12.26
N THR A 11 -28.39 33.88 -13.40
CA THR A 11 -28.86 32.49 -13.52
C THR A 11 -27.98 31.62 -12.63
N PRO A 12 -28.54 30.80 -11.71
CA PRO A 12 -27.75 29.88 -10.94
C PRO A 12 -27.13 28.84 -11.90
N VAL A 13 -25.81 28.73 -11.89
CA VAL A 13 -25.09 27.64 -12.53
C VAL A 13 -25.58 26.36 -11.83
N VAL A 14 -26.40 25.59 -12.53
CA VAL A 14 -26.78 24.27 -12.10
C VAL A 14 -25.49 23.44 -12.15
N GLU A 15 -24.90 23.25 -10.99
CA GLU A 15 -23.80 22.31 -10.76
C GLU A 15 -24.35 20.93 -11.15
N GLN A 16 -24.00 20.49 -12.36
CA GLN A 16 -24.35 19.15 -12.82
C GLN A 16 -23.64 18.18 -11.86
N ALA A 17 -24.41 17.59 -10.94
CA ALA A 17 -23.95 16.53 -10.08
C ALA A 17 -23.40 15.41 -10.98
N VAL A 18 -22.08 15.27 -11.01
CA VAL A 18 -21.43 14.12 -11.63
C VAL A 18 -22.02 12.90 -10.93
N PRO A 19 -22.61 11.94 -11.66
CA PRO A 19 -23.18 10.76 -11.02
C PRO A 19 -22.04 10.06 -10.28
N SER A 20 -22.11 10.01 -8.96
CA SER A 20 -21.16 9.24 -8.15
C SER A 20 -21.37 7.77 -8.49
N ILE A 21 -20.45 7.21 -9.26
CA ILE A 21 -20.48 5.79 -9.56
C ILE A 21 -20.20 5.06 -8.26
N ASP A 22 -21.13 4.19 -7.89
CA ASP A 22 -21.01 3.35 -6.70
C ASP A 22 -19.94 2.28 -6.95
N ILE A 23 -18.80 2.37 -6.23
CA ILE A 23 -17.71 1.39 -6.33
C ILE A 23 -18.11 0.00 -5.81
N SER A 24 -19.27 -0.13 -5.13
CA SER A 24 -19.71 -1.40 -4.56
C SER A 24 -19.93 -2.50 -5.60
N GLY A 25 -20.33 -2.13 -6.84
CA GLY A 25 -20.45 -3.06 -7.95
C GLY A 25 -19.17 -3.28 -8.77
N ALA A 26 -18.15 -2.43 -8.57
CA ALA A 26 -16.93 -2.43 -9.38
C ALA A 26 -15.72 -3.05 -8.67
N CYS A 27 -15.78 -3.24 -7.35
CA CYS A 27 -14.67 -3.68 -6.52
C CYS A 27 -15.05 -4.83 -5.57
N VAL A 28 -14.01 -5.57 -5.18
CA VAL A 28 -14.04 -6.53 -4.08
C VAL A 28 -13.08 -6.05 -3.01
N LEU A 29 -13.42 -6.18 -1.74
CA LEU A 29 -12.50 -5.94 -0.63
C LEU A 29 -11.54 -7.11 -0.52
N VAL A 30 -10.24 -6.81 -0.52
CA VAL A 30 -9.18 -7.79 -0.31
C VAL A 30 -8.42 -7.42 0.96
N LYS A 31 -8.49 -8.28 1.95
CA LYS A 31 -7.62 -8.20 3.12
C LYS A 31 -6.36 -9.01 2.81
N PHE A 32 -5.21 -8.37 2.86
CA PHE A 32 -3.91 -9.00 2.64
C PHE A 32 -2.95 -8.67 3.78
N SER A 33 -2.29 -9.69 4.29
CA SER A 33 -1.30 -9.59 5.35
C SER A 33 -0.19 -10.60 5.12
N GLN A 34 1.04 -10.15 5.23
CA GLN A 34 2.22 -11.00 5.23
C GLN A 34 3.18 -10.54 6.34
N GLY A 35 3.79 -11.47 7.02
CA GLY A 35 4.69 -11.20 8.12
C GLY A 35 6.06 -11.80 7.91
N SER A 36 7.03 -11.30 8.66
CA SER A 36 8.36 -11.88 8.74
C SER A 36 8.92 -11.77 10.15
N TYR A 37 9.86 -12.63 10.46
CA TYR A 37 10.63 -12.51 11.69
C TYR A 37 11.48 -11.22 11.63
N ASN A 38 11.45 -10.44 12.70
CA ASN A 38 12.31 -9.27 12.81
C ASN A 38 13.71 -9.70 13.27
N GLY A 39 14.64 -9.79 12.34
CA GLY A 39 16.04 -10.13 12.59
C GLY A 39 16.87 -9.02 13.25
N LYS A 40 16.27 -7.88 13.64
CA LYS A 40 16.99 -6.78 14.30
C LYS A 40 16.71 -6.77 15.80
N LYS A 41 17.77 -6.81 16.60
CA LYS A 41 17.71 -6.78 18.08
C LYS A 41 18.37 -5.51 18.61
N LEU A 42 17.68 -4.84 19.54
CA LEU A 42 18.22 -3.68 20.25
C LEU A 42 19.34 -4.14 21.19
N ASP A 43 20.53 -3.55 21.07
CA ASP A 43 21.62 -3.72 22.02
C ASP A 43 21.59 -2.57 23.03
N ARG A 44 20.94 -2.80 24.17
CA ARG A 44 20.77 -1.76 25.20
C ARG A 44 22.10 -1.30 25.77
N GLU A 45 23.03 -2.22 26.06
CA GLU A 45 24.32 -1.88 26.63
C GLU A 45 25.14 -0.97 25.71
N GLN A 46 25.17 -1.28 24.40
CA GLN A 46 25.86 -0.44 23.44
C GLN A 46 25.11 0.88 23.17
N THR A 47 23.80 0.86 23.25
CA THR A 47 22.96 2.07 23.17
C THR A 47 23.29 3.02 24.32
N ASP A 48 23.26 2.54 25.56
CA ASP A 48 23.55 3.34 26.76
C ASP A 48 24.99 3.87 26.72
N ARG A 49 25.93 3.03 26.32
CA ARG A 49 27.36 3.42 26.16
C ARG A 49 27.51 4.52 25.08
N LEU A 50 26.83 4.40 23.96
CA LEU A 50 26.88 5.39 22.88
C LEU A 50 26.33 6.74 23.35
N ASN A 51 25.17 6.73 24.02
CA ASN A 51 24.54 7.94 24.54
C ASN A 51 25.41 8.59 25.63
N ALA A 52 25.95 7.82 26.55
CA ALA A 52 26.85 8.34 27.60
C ALA A 52 28.14 8.95 27.03
N LEU A 53 28.76 8.32 26.02
CA LEU A 53 29.95 8.86 25.35
C LEU A 53 29.72 10.19 24.67
N ASN A 54 28.49 10.44 24.22
CA ASN A 54 28.12 11.67 23.52
C ASN A 54 27.39 12.68 24.42
N ASN A 55 27.27 12.43 25.73
CA ASN A 55 26.45 13.23 26.66
C ASN A 55 25.02 13.44 26.15
N ALA A 56 24.47 12.44 25.46
CA ALA A 56 23.13 12.48 24.92
C ALA A 56 22.12 11.95 25.94
N GLU A 57 20.89 12.43 25.86
CA GLU A 57 19.78 11.93 26.67
C GLU A 57 19.40 10.48 26.29
N ASP A 58 18.81 9.75 27.23
CA ASP A 58 18.31 8.40 26.99
C ASP A 58 17.30 8.39 25.83
N GLY A 59 17.51 7.47 24.89
CA GLY A 59 16.68 7.36 23.69
C GLY A 59 17.08 8.28 22.51
N ALA A 60 18.13 9.09 22.65
CA ALA A 60 18.62 9.94 21.56
C ALA A 60 19.20 9.13 20.38
N ALA A 61 19.81 7.98 20.67
CA ALA A 61 20.30 7.05 19.65
C ALA A 61 20.05 5.60 20.09
N GLU A 62 19.95 4.68 19.14
CA GLU A 62 19.81 3.24 19.38
C GLU A 62 20.82 2.44 18.56
N VAL A 63 21.45 1.47 19.19
CA VAL A 63 22.28 0.48 18.52
C VAL A 63 21.48 -0.79 18.31
N ARG A 64 21.31 -1.19 17.05
CA ARG A 64 20.59 -2.42 16.69
C ARG A 64 21.53 -3.38 15.98
N LYS A 65 21.51 -4.64 16.43
CA LYS A 65 22.23 -5.74 15.79
C LYS A 65 21.33 -6.38 14.75
N ASP A 66 21.85 -6.66 13.57
CA ASP A 66 21.17 -7.49 12.58
C ASP A 66 21.68 -8.93 12.73
N ILE A 67 20.81 -9.82 13.21
CA ILE A 67 21.16 -11.21 13.53
C ILE A 67 20.81 -12.18 12.41
N MET A 68 20.05 -11.73 11.39
CA MET A 68 19.56 -12.59 10.31
C MET A 68 20.12 -12.22 8.93
N ASP A 69 20.86 -11.14 8.82
CA ASP A 69 21.32 -10.60 7.52
C ASP A 69 22.40 -11.47 6.83
N THR A 70 22.90 -12.48 7.50
CA THR A 70 23.80 -13.50 6.93
C THR A 70 23.06 -14.70 6.36
N SER A 71 21.74 -14.74 6.45
CA SER A 71 20.90 -15.82 5.92
C SER A 71 20.38 -15.46 4.52
N PRO A 72 20.85 -16.12 3.45
CA PRO A 72 20.37 -15.84 2.10
C PRO A 72 18.85 -15.99 1.95
N PRO A 73 18.19 -17.06 2.47
CA PRO A 73 16.74 -17.17 2.38
C PRO A 73 16.00 -16.07 3.16
N TYR A 74 16.56 -15.55 4.26
CA TYR A 74 15.97 -14.42 4.97
C TYR A 74 16.02 -13.12 4.14
N ILE A 75 17.09 -12.88 3.41
CA ILE A 75 17.20 -11.74 2.50
C ILE A 75 16.21 -11.90 1.35
N ALA A 76 16.12 -13.10 0.77
CA ALA A 76 15.22 -13.40 -0.34
C ALA A 76 13.74 -13.23 0.05
N ILE A 77 13.31 -13.73 1.21
CA ILE A 77 11.91 -13.58 1.66
C ILE A 77 11.53 -12.11 1.90
N ASN A 78 12.45 -11.31 2.45
CA ASN A 78 12.18 -9.88 2.64
C ASN A 78 12.02 -9.15 1.29
N SER A 79 12.78 -9.54 0.27
CA SER A 79 12.64 -9.03 -1.09
C SER A 79 11.30 -9.46 -1.71
N LEU A 80 10.91 -10.73 -1.55
CA LEU A 80 9.61 -11.25 -2.01
C LEU A 80 8.44 -10.51 -1.34
N ILE A 81 8.51 -10.31 -0.02
CA ILE A 81 7.50 -9.56 0.75
C ILE A 81 7.32 -8.14 0.19
N GLN A 82 8.43 -7.45 -0.07
CA GLN A 82 8.38 -6.08 -0.60
C GLN A 82 7.81 -6.06 -2.02
N ALA A 83 8.24 -6.97 -2.89
CA ALA A 83 7.78 -7.08 -4.27
C ALA A 83 6.28 -7.42 -4.33
N THR A 84 5.83 -8.42 -3.58
CA THR A 84 4.41 -8.81 -3.50
C THR A 84 3.56 -7.65 -2.99
N GLY A 85 3.98 -7.01 -1.90
CA GLY A 85 3.26 -5.85 -1.35
C GLY A 85 3.21 -4.66 -2.32
N ALA A 86 4.27 -4.42 -3.08
CA ALA A 86 4.28 -3.39 -4.13
C ALA A 86 3.30 -3.73 -5.25
N LYS A 87 3.26 -5.00 -5.70
CA LYS A 87 2.36 -5.45 -6.76
C LYS A 87 0.90 -5.43 -6.31
N VAL A 88 0.58 -5.83 -5.08
CA VAL A 88 -0.77 -5.66 -4.51
C VAL A 88 -1.21 -4.21 -4.58
N ARG A 89 -0.37 -3.27 -4.12
CA ARG A 89 -0.67 -1.82 -4.18
C ARG A 89 -0.79 -1.27 -5.60
N SER A 90 -0.17 -1.89 -6.59
CA SER A 90 -0.31 -1.46 -7.98
C SER A 90 -1.63 -1.92 -8.61
N LEU A 91 -2.17 -3.06 -8.16
CA LEU A 91 -3.41 -3.65 -8.66
C LEU A 91 -4.66 -3.19 -7.90
N THR A 92 -4.50 -2.53 -6.75
CA THR A 92 -5.59 -2.21 -5.83
C THR A 92 -5.61 -0.73 -5.44
N LEU A 93 -6.69 -0.32 -4.82
CA LEU A 93 -6.92 1.02 -4.29
C LEU A 93 -6.90 0.98 -2.75
N PRO A 94 -6.39 2.02 -2.09
CA PRO A 94 -6.31 2.04 -0.63
C PRO A 94 -7.68 2.22 0.01
N THR A 95 -7.85 1.64 1.21
CA THR A 95 -8.98 1.91 2.11
C THR A 95 -8.51 2.62 3.38
N GLU A 96 -9.42 2.94 4.30
CA GLU A 96 -9.07 3.44 5.64
C GLU A 96 -8.40 2.37 6.50
N THR A 97 -8.77 1.13 6.27
CA THR A 97 -8.30 0.02 7.10
C THR A 97 -6.97 -0.51 6.59
N ARG A 98 -5.96 -0.48 7.43
CA ARG A 98 -4.64 -1.03 7.09
C ARG A 98 -4.74 -2.50 6.69
N GLY A 99 -4.11 -2.85 5.56
CA GLY A 99 -4.11 -4.22 5.03
C GLY A 99 -5.40 -4.61 4.32
N VAL A 100 -6.37 -3.71 4.19
CA VAL A 100 -7.56 -3.88 3.37
C VAL A 100 -7.44 -3.00 2.14
N HIS A 101 -7.81 -3.54 0.99
CA HIS A 101 -7.68 -2.89 -0.31
C HIS A 101 -8.98 -3.04 -1.11
N ASN A 102 -9.34 -2.04 -1.88
CA ASN A 102 -10.38 -2.14 -2.90
C ASN A 102 -9.74 -2.68 -4.18
N CYS A 103 -10.03 -3.90 -4.55
CA CYS A 103 -9.57 -4.49 -5.80
C CYS A 103 -10.64 -4.32 -6.87
N PRO A 104 -10.37 -3.57 -7.96
CA PRO A 104 -11.25 -3.55 -9.12
C PRO A 104 -11.49 -4.96 -9.66
N ASN A 105 -12.72 -5.28 -10.05
CA ASN A 105 -13.08 -6.60 -10.58
C ASN A 105 -12.21 -7.01 -11.78
N ALA A 106 -11.78 -6.04 -12.59
CA ALA A 106 -10.89 -6.27 -13.73
C ALA A 106 -9.47 -6.70 -13.34
N ASN A 107 -9.07 -6.50 -12.08
CA ASN A 107 -7.75 -6.87 -11.58
C ASN A 107 -7.76 -8.13 -10.70
N LEU A 108 -8.93 -8.73 -10.43
CA LEU A 108 -9.04 -9.89 -9.55
C LEU A 108 -8.21 -11.09 -10.02
N ASP A 109 -8.27 -11.41 -11.30
CA ASP A 109 -7.52 -12.55 -11.87
C ASP A 109 -6.01 -12.34 -11.70
N LYS A 110 -5.52 -11.12 -12.00
CA LYS A 110 -4.10 -10.76 -11.83
C LYS A 110 -3.65 -10.83 -10.37
N LEU A 111 -4.54 -10.44 -9.45
CA LEU A 111 -4.24 -10.49 -8.03
C LEU A 111 -4.24 -11.94 -7.51
N GLN A 112 -5.15 -12.77 -8.00
CA GLN A 112 -5.19 -14.19 -7.67
C GLN A 112 -3.96 -14.94 -8.21
N GLU A 113 -3.54 -14.65 -9.44
CA GLU A 113 -2.32 -15.18 -10.04
C GLU A 113 -1.10 -14.78 -9.19
N LEU A 114 -0.97 -13.50 -8.84
CA LEU A 114 0.10 -13.02 -7.96
C LEU A 114 0.18 -13.82 -6.64
N PHE A 115 -0.94 -14.06 -5.98
CA PHE A 115 -0.94 -14.79 -4.71
C PHE A 115 -0.63 -16.27 -4.92
N SER A 116 -1.16 -16.88 -5.97
CA SER A 116 -0.90 -18.29 -6.29
C SER A 116 0.58 -18.57 -6.61
N GLU A 117 1.30 -17.58 -7.13
CA GLU A 117 2.73 -17.66 -7.39
C GLU A 117 3.58 -17.30 -6.16
N ALA A 118 3.20 -16.27 -5.42
CA ALA A 118 3.98 -15.75 -4.31
C ALA A 118 3.89 -16.63 -3.05
N GLU A 119 2.72 -17.20 -2.75
CA GLU A 119 2.50 -17.98 -1.53
C GLU A 119 3.38 -19.23 -1.44
N PRO A 120 3.48 -20.09 -2.48
CA PRO A 120 4.38 -21.25 -2.44
C PRO A 120 5.85 -20.84 -2.27
N GLN A 121 6.31 -19.83 -2.99
CA GLN A 121 7.68 -19.32 -2.88
C GLN A 121 7.96 -18.77 -1.48
N TYR A 122 6.99 -18.09 -0.89
CA TYR A 122 7.08 -17.58 0.46
C TYR A 122 7.29 -18.72 1.48
N TRP A 123 6.48 -19.75 1.43
CA TRP A 123 6.57 -20.88 2.35
C TRP A 123 7.83 -21.72 2.13
N GLU A 124 8.27 -21.88 0.90
CA GLU A 124 9.56 -22.52 0.59
C GLU A 124 10.72 -21.78 1.24
N LEU A 125 10.74 -20.44 1.13
CA LEU A 125 11.77 -19.62 1.78
C LEU A 125 11.68 -19.68 3.31
N VAL A 126 10.49 -19.76 3.89
CA VAL A 126 10.31 -19.98 5.34
C VAL A 126 10.92 -21.31 5.78
N ASP A 127 10.68 -22.38 5.03
CA ASP A 127 11.24 -23.70 5.34
C ASP A 127 12.78 -23.69 5.21
N GLN A 128 13.31 -22.99 4.20
CA GLN A 128 14.76 -22.78 4.07
C GLN A 128 15.35 -21.97 5.23
N ILE A 129 14.66 -20.92 5.72
CA ILE A 129 15.09 -20.14 6.89
C ILE A 129 15.14 -21.02 8.13
N VAL A 130 14.13 -21.84 8.34
CA VAL A 130 14.07 -22.79 9.47
C VAL A 130 15.21 -23.80 9.41
N ALA A 131 15.47 -24.36 8.23
CA ALA A 131 16.58 -25.31 8.02
C ALA A 131 17.97 -24.68 8.18
N ASP A 132 18.15 -23.42 7.77
CA ASP A 132 19.41 -22.67 7.80
C ASP A 132 19.64 -21.95 9.15
N TYR A 133 18.73 -22.07 10.11
CA TYR A 133 18.71 -21.21 11.29
C TYR A 133 19.95 -21.37 12.18
N ASP A 134 20.38 -22.60 12.43
CA ASP A 134 21.56 -22.89 13.25
C ASP A 134 22.85 -22.39 12.56
N GLU A 135 22.98 -22.61 11.27
CA GLU A 135 24.07 -22.08 10.47
C GLU A 135 24.09 -20.54 10.43
N THR A 136 22.90 -19.94 10.35
CA THR A 136 22.74 -18.47 10.43
C THR A 136 23.26 -17.95 11.77
N LYS A 137 22.97 -18.65 12.87
CA LYS A 137 23.46 -18.30 14.21
C LYS A 137 24.98 -18.36 14.29
N ILE A 138 25.60 -19.39 13.71
CA ILE A 138 27.07 -19.52 13.63
C ILE A 138 27.69 -18.36 12.84
N ARG A 139 27.12 -18.06 11.67
CA ARG A 139 27.57 -16.93 10.82
C ARG A 139 27.41 -15.58 11.55
N ALA A 140 26.28 -15.40 12.24
CA ALA A 140 26.03 -14.20 13.03
C ALA A 140 27.02 -14.06 14.19
N GLN A 141 27.43 -15.15 14.85
CA GLN A 141 28.46 -15.15 15.88
C GLN A 141 29.80 -14.66 15.32
N GLN A 142 30.18 -15.15 14.16
CA GLN A 142 31.44 -14.71 13.50
C GLN A 142 31.37 -13.22 13.12
N LYS A 143 30.21 -12.75 12.57
CA LYS A 143 30.03 -11.38 12.16
C LYS A 143 29.97 -10.39 13.32
N LEU A 144 29.22 -10.71 14.36
CA LEU A 144 28.97 -9.82 15.50
C LEU A 144 30.16 -9.82 16.51
N GLY A 145 30.97 -10.86 16.54
CA GLY A 145 32.11 -10.95 17.48
C GLY A 145 31.66 -10.71 18.92
N GLY A 146 32.25 -9.71 19.58
CA GLY A 146 31.92 -9.35 20.96
C GLY A 146 30.50 -8.80 21.20
N LEU A 147 29.76 -8.52 20.16
CA LEU A 147 28.34 -8.09 20.27
C LEU A 147 27.39 -9.28 20.23
N PHE A 148 27.85 -10.47 19.90
CA PHE A 148 27.02 -11.66 19.86
C PHE A 148 26.50 -12.04 21.24
N ARG A 149 25.22 -12.35 21.32
CA ARG A 149 24.56 -12.92 22.49
C ARG A 149 23.61 -14.02 22.04
N ASP A 150 23.76 -15.22 22.59
CA ASP A 150 22.90 -16.36 22.29
C ASP A 150 21.43 -16.06 22.61
N ALA A 151 21.17 -15.30 23.67
CA ALA A 151 19.83 -14.88 24.09
C ALA A 151 19.09 -13.93 23.10
N ASP A 152 19.80 -13.38 22.09
CA ASP A 152 19.16 -12.58 21.05
C ASP A 152 18.41 -13.45 20.02
N PHE A 153 18.75 -14.75 19.96
CA PHE A 153 18.15 -15.70 19.03
C PHE A 153 16.97 -16.40 19.70
N ASP A 154 15.81 -16.23 19.11
CA ASP A 154 14.60 -16.93 19.55
C ASP A 154 14.67 -18.41 19.16
N ASP A 155 13.86 -19.26 19.80
CA ASP A 155 13.69 -20.63 19.38
C ASP A 155 13.15 -20.69 17.93
N VAL A 156 13.58 -21.67 17.14
CA VAL A 156 13.21 -21.82 15.72
C VAL A 156 11.71 -21.93 15.50
N SER A 157 10.99 -22.56 16.44
CA SER A 157 9.54 -22.66 16.38
C SER A 157 8.86 -21.29 16.52
N LYS A 158 9.42 -20.46 17.39
CA LYS A 158 8.97 -19.05 17.57
C LYS A 158 9.32 -18.21 16.35
N VAL A 159 10.49 -18.42 15.74
CA VAL A 159 10.86 -17.76 14.48
C VAL A 159 9.86 -18.10 13.40
N ARG A 160 9.56 -19.40 13.17
CA ARG A 160 8.58 -19.86 12.18
C ARG A 160 7.19 -19.25 12.43
N SER A 161 6.75 -19.17 13.69
CA SER A 161 5.41 -18.64 14.03
C SER A 161 5.21 -17.15 13.69
N LYS A 162 6.27 -16.40 13.37
CA LYS A 162 6.19 -14.99 12.95
C LYS A 162 5.92 -14.82 11.46
N TYR A 163 6.06 -15.88 10.69
CA TYR A 163 5.77 -15.86 9.27
C TYR A 163 4.30 -16.19 9.04
N HIS A 164 3.65 -15.40 8.21
CA HIS A 164 2.28 -15.62 7.75
C HIS A 164 2.09 -14.99 6.38
N PHE A 165 1.24 -15.61 5.58
CA PHE A 165 0.81 -15.12 4.29
C PHE A 165 -0.70 -15.37 4.19
N ASP A 166 -1.49 -14.34 4.48
CA ASP A 166 -2.93 -14.44 4.61
C ASP A 166 -3.62 -13.49 3.63
N TYR A 167 -4.62 -13.98 2.92
CA TYR A 167 -5.48 -13.14 2.11
C TYR A 167 -6.93 -13.65 2.14
N THR A 168 -7.86 -12.71 2.10
CA THR A 168 -9.29 -13.02 2.03
C THR A 168 -9.98 -12.04 1.11
N TYR A 169 -10.94 -12.54 0.35
CA TYR A 169 -11.83 -11.74 -0.49
C TYR A 169 -13.18 -11.58 0.20
N THR A 170 -13.68 -10.37 0.26
CA THR A 170 -15.01 -10.07 0.81
C THR A 170 -15.74 -9.19 -0.21
N PRO A 171 -17.00 -9.52 -0.56
CA PRO A 171 -17.79 -8.63 -1.39
C PRO A 171 -17.80 -7.21 -0.82
N TYR A 172 -17.68 -6.21 -1.67
CA TYR A 172 -17.87 -4.83 -1.21
C TYR A 172 -19.28 -4.70 -0.64
N PRO A 173 -19.45 -4.09 0.54
CA PRO A 173 -20.78 -3.92 1.11
C PRO A 173 -21.69 -3.16 0.15
N SER A 174 -22.87 -3.68 -0.12
CA SER A 174 -23.90 -3.00 -0.91
C SER A 174 -25.13 -2.71 -0.06
N ILE A 175 -25.83 -1.65 -0.40
CA ILE A 175 -27.07 -1.25 0.29
C ILE A 175 -28.11 -2.38 0.26
N ASP A 176 -28.19 -3.09 -0.85
CA ASP A 176 -29.21 -4.13 -1.07
C ASP A 176 -28.99 -5.38 -0.21
N ASN A 177 -27.77 -5.57 0.31
CA ASN A 177 -27.42 -6.70 1.16
C ASN A 177 -27.56 -6.41 2.67
N PHE A 178 -27.97 -5.17 3.05
CA PHE A 178 -28.19 -4.81 4.44
C PHE A 178 -29.61 -5.20 4.90
N PHE A 179 -29.85 -6.49 5.10
CA PHE A 179 -31.05 -6.99 5.77
C PHE A 179 -30.86 -6.87 7.30
N LEU A 180 -31.06 -5.66 7.82
CA LEU A 180 -31.12 -5.47 9.27
C LEU A 180 -32.58 -5.37 9.69
N ASP A 181 -33.04 -6.31 10.49
CA ASP A 181 -34.32 -6.26 11.21
C ASP A 181 -34.21 -5.25 12.38
N VAL A 182 -33.98 -3.98 12.04
CA VAL A 182 -33.74 -2.90 13.00
C VAL A 182 -34.84 -1.85 12.84
N ALA A 183 -35.24 -1.22 13.93
CA ALA A 183 -36.23 -0.15 13.91
C ALA A 183 -35.88 0.95 12.89
N ASN A 184 -36.85 1.41 12.11
CA ASN A 184 -36.70 2.30 10.95
C ASN A 184 -35.73 3.49 11.13
N ARG A 185 -35.62 4.10 12.31
CA ARG A 185 -34.69 5.21 12.56
C ARG A 185 -33.23 4.78 12.61
N GLN A 186 -32.95 3.62 13.20
CA GLN A 186 -31.58 3.08 13.25
C GLN A 186 -31.15 2.60 11.87
N HIS A 187 -32.07 2.04 11.09
CA HIS A 187 -31.82 1.66 9.71
C HIS A 187 -31.41 2.87 8.87
N GLN A 188 -32.14 3.99 8.95
CA GLN A 188 -31.82 5.20 8.22
C GLN A 188 -30.43 5.76 8.58
N ALA A 189 -30.08 5.81 9.88
CA ALA A 189 -28.78 6.29 10.31
C ALA A 189 -27.61 5.40 9.81
N ILE A 190 -27.83 4.07 9.81
CA ILE A 190 -26.83 3.12 9.27
C ILE A 190 -26.68 3.31 7.75
N MET A 191 -27.76 3.51 7.03
CA MET A 191 -27.76 3.73 5.59
C MET A 191 -27.08 5.04 5.20
N GLU A 192 -27.32 6.12 5.95
CA GLU A 192 -26.65 7.40 5.75
C GLU A 192 -25.16 7.28 6.00
N ASN A 193 -24.75 6.64 7.08
CA ASN A 193 -23.33 6.39 7.41
C ASN A 193 -22.66 5.54 6.31
N PHE A 194 -23.35 4.51 5.81
CA PHE A 194 -22.84 3.70 4.71
C PHE A 194 -22.60 4.53 3.43
N LYS A 195 -23.59 5.33 3.02
CA LYS A 195 -23.47 6.23 1.84
C LYS A 195 -22.31 7.21 2.00
N GLU A 196 -22.16 7.76 3.20
CA GLU A 196 -21.05 8.67 3.51
C GLU A 196 -19.68 7.96 3.41
N ASN A 197 -19.57 6.72 3.90
CA ASN A 197 -18.35 5.94 3.80
C ASN A 197 -18.00 5.59 2.34
N VAL A 198 -18.98 5.19 1.53
CA VAL A 198 -18.77 4.96 0.08
C VAL A 198 -18.29 6.24 -0.61
N LYS A 199 -18.88 7.38 -0.28
CA LYS A 199 -18.46 8.69 -0.82
C LYS A 199 -17.00 9.00 -0.42
N LYS A 200 -16.64 8.81 0.85
CA LYS A 200 -15.25 9.00 1.33
C LYS A 200 -14.26 8.07 0.64
N ASP A 201 -14.63 6.82 0.39
CA ASP A 201 -13.79 5.87 -0.33
C ASP A 201 -13.60 6.26 -1.81
N ASN A 202 -14.65 6.78 -2.47
CA ASN A 202 -14.53 7.35 -3.82
C ASN A 202 -13.57 8.54 -3.85
N GLU A 203 -13.77 9.52 -2.96
CA GLU A 203 -12.90 10.70 -2.86
C GLU A 203 -11.45 10.32 -2.58
N ARG A 204 -11.22 9.37 -1.68
CA ARG A 204 -9.88 8.84 -1.37
C ARG A 204 -9.24 8.19 -2.58
N THR A 205 -9.98 7.38 -3.32
CA THR A 205 -9.53 6.73 -4.54
C THR A 205 -9.09 7.76 -5.58
N GLU A 206 -9.89 8.76 -5.82
CA GLU A 206 -9.58 9.84 -6.78
C GLU A 206 -8.34 10.63 -6.35
N LEU A 207 -8.27 11.03 -5.09
CA LEU A 207 -7.10 11.74 -4.55
C LEU A 207 -5.82 10.91 -4.65
N TYR A 208 -5.89 9.62 -4.36
CA TYR A 208 -4.77 8.71 -4.49
C TYR A 208 -4.26 8.61 -5.93
N LEU A 209 -5.17 8.46 -6.90
CA LEU A 209 -4.81 8.36 -8.32
C LEU A 209 -4.24 9.69 -8.85
N LEU A 210 -4.83 10.81 -8.47
CA LEU A 210 -4.34 12.15 -8.83
C LEU A 210 -2.96 12.44 -8.22
N ASP A 211 -2.72 12.05 -6.95
CA ASP A 211 -1.41 12.21 -6.31
C ASP A 211 -0.35 11.35 -6.99
N LYS A 212 -0.67 10.11 -7.34
CA LYS A 212 0.24 9.26 -8.13
C LYS A 212 0.55 9.86 -9.50
N LEU A 213 -0.45 10.32 -10.24
CA LEU A 213 -0.27 11.01 -11.52
C LEU A 213 0.64 12.23 -11.37
N LYS A 214 0.39 13.05 -10.35
CA LYS A 214 1.18 14.24 -10.06
C LYS A 214 2.65 13.90 -9.78
N LYS A 215 2.91 12.87 -8.98
CA LYS A 215 4.28 12.40 -8.65
C LYS A 215 5.04 11.88 -9.87
N LEU A 216 4.36 11.33 -10.86
CA LEU A 216 4.97 10.92 -12.12
C LEU A 216 5.18 12.08 -13.10
N LEU A 217 4.22 13.02 -13.17
CA LEU A 217 4.28 14.16 -14.09
C LEU A 217 5.32 15.22 -13.69
N ILE A 218 5.48 15.51 -12.40
CA ILE A 218 6.40 16.54 -11.92
C ILE A 218 7.85 16.31 -12.41
N PRO A 219 8.46 15.13 -12.21
CA PRO A 219 9.81 14.88 -12.72
C PRO A 219 9.91 15.01 -14.25
N ILE A 220 8.85 14.58 -14.99
CA ILE A 220 8.84 14.64 -16.45
C ILE A 220 8.79 16.08 -16.96
N THR A 221 7.99 16.94 -16.31
CA THR A 221 7.77 18.34 -16.75
C THR A 221 8.83 19.32 -16.26
N GLN A 222 9.55 19.01 -15.19
CA GLN A 222 10.55 19.90 -14.58
C GLN A 222 11.99 19.61 -15.03
N LEU A 223 12.20 18.65 -15.92
CA LEU A 223 13.55 18.37 -16.44
C LEU A 223 14.08 19.54 -17.28
N PRO A 224 15.29 20.04 -16.97
CA PRO A 224 15.98 20.95 -17.87
C PRO A 224 16.22 20.24 -19.21
N ASN A 225 16.11 20.97 -20.31
CA ASN A 225 16.19 20.50 -21.73
C ASN A 225 17.39 19.61 -22.12
N LYS A 226 18.22 19.15 -21.17
CA LYS A 226 19.44 18.34 -21.42
C LYS A 226 19.57 17.09 -20.54
N GLN A 227 18.63 16.84 -19.61
CA GLN A 227 18.66 15.62 -18.80
C GLN A 227 17.70 14.59 -19.38
N ARG A 228 18.15 13.35 -19.50
CA ARG A 228 17.30 12.20 -19.86
C ARG A 228 16.55 11.71 -18.62
N LEU A 229 15.30 11.33 -18.81
CA LEU A 229 14.54 10.56 -17.82
C LEU A 229 15.29 9.24 -17.54
N SER A 230 15.27 8.78 -16.30
CA SER A 230 15.76 7.44 -16.01
C SER A 230 14.83 6.38 -16.62
N ASP A 231 15.39 5.30 -17.14
CA ASP A 231 14.61 4.22 -17.74
C ASP A 231 13.57 3.67 -16.76
N SER A 232 13.95 3.54 -15.48
CA SER A 232 13.05 3.10 -14.41
C SER A 232 11.85 4.05 -14.17
N LEU A 233 12.01 5.35 -14.38
CA LEU A 233 10.90 6.31 -14.28
C LEU A 233 9.93 6.14 -15.45
N ILE A 234 10.47 5.92 -16.66
CA ILE A 234 9.67 5.70 -17.85
C ILE A 234 8.88 4.40 -17.71
N GLU A 235 9.53 3.29 -17.33
CA GLU A 235 8.90 2.00 -17.11
C GLU A 235 7.78 2.07 -16.06
N ASN A 236 8.04 2.68 -14.92
CA ASN A 236 7.03 2.87 -13.86
C ASN A 236 5.84 3.72 -14.33
N ALA A 237 6.10 4.75 -15.14
CA ALA A 237 5.05 5.59 -15.69
C ALA A 237 4.21 4.86 -16.72
N GLN A 238 4.82 4.06 -17.59
CA GLN A 238 4.13 3.22 -18.57
C GLN A 238 3.25 2.16 -17.87
N GLU A 239 3.81 1.42 -16.91
CA GLU A 239 3.04 0.44 -16.14
C GLU A 239 1.84 1.10 -15.42
N PHE A 240 2.03 2.28 -14.85
CA PHE A 240 0.93 2.99 -14.19
C PHE A 240 -0.15 3.47 -15.16
N VAL A 241 0.22 3.97 -16.34
CA VAL A 241 -0.75 4.38 -17.39
C VAL A 241 -1.62 3.20 -17.84
N GLU A 242 -1.03 2.02 -17.99
CA GLU A 242 -1.77 0.80 -18.33
C GLU A 242 -2.77 0.41 -17.23
N GLN A 243 -2.33 0.46 -15.98
CA GLN A 243 -3.17 0.12 -14.81
C GLN A 243 -4.26 1.15 -14.56
N LEU A 244 -4.02 2.42 -14.89
CA LEU A 244 -4.93 3.52 -14.56
C LEU A 244 -6.32 3.35 -15.17
N SER A 245 -6.43 2.68 -16.33
CA SER A 245 -7.71 2.38 -16.96
C SER A 245 -8.60 1.46 -16.12
N THR A 246 -8.01 0.54 -15.36
CA THR A 246 -8.72 -0.39 -14.45
C THR A 246 -8.88 0.18 -13.05
N LEU A 247 -7.98 1.06 -12.62
CA LEU A 247 -8.02 1.68 -11.30
C LEU A 247 -8.99 2.87 -11.23
N ASN A 248 -9.32 3.51 -12.36
CA ASN A 248 -10.28 4.62 -12.41
C ASN A 248 -11.73 4.10 -12.33
N VAL A 249 -12.07 3.41 -11.25
CA VAL A 249 -13.39 2.79 -11.02
C VAL A 249 -14.51 3.80 -10.89
N THR A 250 -14.19 5.06 -10.54
CA THR A 250 -15.14 6.17 -10.47
C THR A 250 -15.45 6.78 -11.84
N ASN A 251 -14.75 6.34 -12.89
CA ASN A 251 -14.80 6.91 -14.25
C ASN A 251 -14.59 8.44 -14.26
N ASN A 252 -13.72 8.94 -13.38
CA ASN A 252 -13.43 10.36 -13.30
C ASN A 252 -12.77 10.84 -14.61
N PRO A 253 -13.38 11.82 -15.32
CA PRO A 253 -12.90 12.28 -16.63
C PRO A 253 -11.55 13.01 -16.56
N GLU A 254 -11.22 13.65 -15.45
CA GLU A 254 -9.94 14.34 -15.28
C GLU A 254 -8.79 13.32 -15.14
N ILE A 255 -9.02 12.19 -14.45
CA ILE A 255 -8.06 11.08 -14.36
C ILE A 255 -7.84 10.49 -15.76
N GLU A 256 -8.88 10.27 -16.54
CA GLU A 256 -8.75 9.73 -17.90
C GLU A 256 -8.06 10.71 -18.86
N LYS A 257 -8.31 12.01 -18.73
CA LYS A 257 -7.62 13.05 -19.49
C LYS A 257 -6.13 13.08 -19.14
N ALA A 258 -5.78 13.02 -17.86
CA ALA A 258 -4.39 12.98 -17.41
C ALA A 258 -3.67 11.70 -17.87
N ARG A 259 -4.36 10.54 -17.86
CA ARG A 259 -3.86 9.29 -18.41
C ARG A 259 -3.47 9.42 -19.89
N LYS A 260 -4.35 9.98 -20.73
CA LYS A 260 -4.10 10.20 -22.15
C LYS A 260 -2.95 11.15 -22.40
N MET A 261 -2.83 12.21 -21.61
CA MET A 261 -1.71 13.14 -21.71
C MET A 261 -0.38 12.45 -21.40
N LEU A 262 -0.35 11.66 -20.33
CA LEU A 262 0.85 10.93 -19.91
C LEU A 262 1.25 9.87 -20.97
N ASP A 263 0.29 9.10 -21.49
CA ASP A 263 0.53 8.13 -22.58
C ASP A 263 1.13 8.79 -23.83
N THR A 264 0.67 10.01 -24.16
CA THR A 264 1.21 10.76 -25.30
C THR A 264 2.66 11.22 -25.08
N VAL A 265 3.02 11.55 -23.84
CA VAL A 265 4.38 12.01 -23.49
C VAL A 265 5.38 10.85 -23.38
N LEU A 266 4.91 9.66 -23.07
CA LEU A 266 5.74 8.45 -22.89
C LEU A 266 5.99 7.66 -24.19
N ARG A 267 5.26 7.98 -25.26
CA ARG A 267 5.46 7.44 -26.64
C ARG A 267 6.47 8.26 -27.40
#